data_a681d8f942cb562460e886c1c70730d1
#
_entry.id   a681d8f942cb562460e886c1c70730d1
#
_cell.length_a   1.000
_cell.length_b   1.000
_cell.length_c   1.000
_cell.angle_alpha   90.00
_cell.angle_beta   90.00
_cell.angle_gamma   90.00
#
_symmetry.space_group_name_H-M   'P 1'
#
loop_
_entity.id
_entity.type
_entity.pdbx_description
1 polymer ?
#
loop_
_entity_poly.entity_id
_entity_poly.type
_entity_poly.pdbx_seq_one_letter_code
_entity_poly.pdbx_strand_id
1 'polypeptide(L)' 'MVKILAGGFQMNDKIKEQILVIRNTGITNMFDVIAVQRIAFEMGFYELVDFLETDRKAYVDFIIYGK' A
#
# COMPACT_ATOMS: atom_id res chain seq x y z
N MET A 1 3.23 -21.86 13.28
CA MET A 1 3.57 -21.38 13.36
C MET A 1 3.74 -20.31 12.90
N VAL A 2 3.97 -19.76 13.05
CA VAL A 2 4.02 -18.68 12.68
C VAL A 2 5.08 -18.22 12.25
N LYS A 3 5.17 -17.71 11.53
CA LYS A 3 6.09 -17.33 11.06
C LYS A 3 6.33 -16.08 11.32
N ILE A 4 7.09 -15.73 11.77
CA ILE A 4 7.38 -14.58 12.04
C ILE A 4 8.00 -13.92 11.10
N LEU A 5 7.59 -12.93 10.66
CA LEU A 5 8.15 -12.32 9.75
C LEU A 5 9.04 -11.43 10.18
N ALA A 6 10.06 -11.53 9.85
CA ALA A 6 11.00 -10.71 10.20
C ALA A 6 10.88 -9.50 9.54
N GLY A 7 10.91 -8.55 10.05
CA GLY A 7 11.00 -7.36 9.42
C GLY A 7 9.76 -6.78 9.00
N GLY A 8 9.47 -5.91 8.65
CA GLY A 8 8.46 -5.07 8.32
C GLY A 8 7.24 -5.66 7.70
N PHE A 9 6.40 -4.85 7.16
CA PHE A 9 5.19 -5.27 6.58
C PHE A 9 5.44 -5.86 5.24
N GLN A 10 4.71 -6.90 4.91
CA GLN A 10 4.73 -7.44 3.59
C GLN A 10 3.41 -7.14 2.94
N MET A 11 3.42 -7.06 1.60
CA MET A 11 2.19 -6.84 0.89
C MET A 11 1.34 -8.08 0.98
N ASN A 12 0.13 -7.94 1.50
CA ASN A 12 -0.81 -9.02 1.62
C ASN A 12 -2.07 -8.65 0.85
N ASP A 13 -3.03 -9.55 0.81
CA ASP A 13 -4.25 -9.33 0.03
C ASP A 13 -5.01 -8.11 0.50
N LYS A 14 -5.03 -7.86 1.80
CA LYS A 14 -5.73 -6.73 2.33
C LYS A 14 -5.11 -5.42 1.86
N ILE A 15 -3.80 -5.35 1.88
CA ILE A 15 -3.10 -4.15 1.42
C ILE A 15 -3.32 -3.95 -0.07
N LYS A 16 -3.26 -5.03 -0.85
CA LYS A 16 -3.53 -4.95 -2.28
C LYS A 16 -4.93 -4.42 -2.55
N GLU A 17 -5.89 -4.89 -1.79
CA GLU A 17 -7.26 -4.46 -1.95
C GLU A 17 -7.40 -2.98 -1.62
N GLN A 18 -6.74 -2.53 -0.57
CA GLN A 18 -6.78 -1.12 -0.20
C GLN A 18 -6.16 -0.24 -1.27
N ILE A 19 -5.07 -0.70 -1.88
CA ILE A 19 -4.45 0.02 -2.98
C ILE A 19 -5.43 0.14 -4.14
N LEU A 20 -6.13 -0.94 -4.45
CA LEU A 20 -7.07 -0.93 -5.57
C LEU A 20 -8.25 -0.03 -5.31
N VAL A 21 -8.71 0.05 -4.06
CA VAL A 21 -9.78 0.97 -3.70
C VAL A 21 -9.35 2.40 -4.02
N ILE A 22 -8.15 2.79 -3.61
CA ILE A 22 -7.67 4.14 -3.88
C ILE A 22 -7.51 4.35 -5.38
N ARG A 23 -6.97 3.36 -6.09
CA ARG A 23 -6.80 3.49 -7.52
C ARG A 23 -8.14 3.71 -8.22
N ASN A 24 -9.15 3.01 -7.78
CA ASN A 24 -10.45 3.08 -8.41
C ASN A 24 -11.16 4.41 -8.17
N THR A 25 -10.71 5.19 -7.18
CA THR A 25 -11.31 6.51 -6.97
C THR A 25 -10.89 7.49 -8.05
N GLY A 26 -9.73 7.26 -8.67
CA GLY A 26 -9.23 8.16 -9.69
C GLY A 26 -8.82 9.53 -9.20
N ILE A 27 -8.67 9.71 -7.89
CA ILE A 27 -8.43 11.05 -7.36
C ILE A 27 -6.96 11.40 -7.25
N THR A 28 -6.06 10.48 -7.50
CA THR A 28 -4.66 10.81 -7.42
C THR A 28 -3.84 9.91 -8.34
N ASN A 29 -2.62 10.35 -8.64
CA ASN A 29 -1.68 9.56 -9.39
C ASN A 29 -1.10 8.50 -8.44
N MET A 30 -1.22 7.25 -8.81
CA MET A 30 -0.78 6.17 -7.93
C MET A 30 0.73 6.12 -7.73
N PHE A 31 1.50 6.83 -8.57
CA PHE A 31 2.93 6.93 -8.34
C PHE A 31 3.29 8.07 -7.38
N ASP A 32 2.33 8.91 -7.01
CA ASP A 32 2.56 9.93 -6.01
C ASP A 32 2.34 9.29 -4.64
N VAL A 33 3.38 8.67 -4.11
CA VAL A 33 3.27 7.86 -2.91
C VAL A 33 2.79 8.68 -1.72
N ILE A 34 3.23 9.93 -1.63
CA ILE A 34 2.83 10.79 -0.51
C ILE A 34 1.33 11.05 -0.57
N ALA A 35 0.80 11.33 -1.75
CA ALA A 35 -0.64 11.56 -1.87
C ALA A 35 -1.42 10.30 -1.58
N VAL A 36 -0.94 9.14 -2.06
CA VAL A 36 -1.61 7.87 -1.79
C VAL A 36 -1.61 7.59 -0.30
N GLN A 37 -0.50 7.86 0.37
CA GLN A 37 -0.42 7.62 1.80
C GLN A 37 -1.39 8.49 2.57
N ARG A 38 -1.54 9.75 2.17
CA ARG A 38 -2.47 10.64 2.82
C ARG A 38 -3.91 10.17 2.64
N ILE A 39 -4.25 9.74 1.43
CA ILE A 39 -5.59 9.22 1.16
C ILE A 39 -5.83 7.96 1.97
N ALA A 40 -4.84 7.09 2.04
CA ALA A 40 -4.96 5.87 2.82
C ALA A 40 -5.24 6.20 4.29
N PHE A 41 -4.55 7.19 4.82
CA PHE A 41 -4.76 7.59 6.19
C PHE A 41 -6.19 8.11 6.40
N GLU A 42 -6.67 8.90 5.46
CA GLU A 42 -8.02 9.47 5.57
C GLU A 42 -9.09 8.40 5.46
N MET A 43 -8.83 7.33 4.72
CA MET A 43 -9.77 6.24 4.58
C MET A 43 -9.66 5.22 5.71
N GLY A 44 -8.72 5.39 6.63
CA GLY A 44 -8.53 4.45 7.71
C GLY A 44 -7.73 3.23 7.31
N PHE A 45 -7.04 3.28 6.18
CA PHE A 45 -6.24 2.15 5.70
C PHE A 45 -4.85 2.20 6.34
N TYR A 46 -4.80 2.01 7.65
CA TYR A 46 -3.55 2.25 8.38
C TYR A 46 -2.48 1.22 8.07
N GLU A 47 -2.87 0.01 7.72
CA GLU A 47 -1.87 -0.98 7.30
C GLU A 47 -1.18 -0.53 6.03
N LEU A 48 -1.92 0.06 5.10
CA LEU A 48 -1.32 0.57 3.89
C LEU A 48 -0.39 1.74 4.19
N VAL A 49 -0.80 2.61 5.12
CA VAL A 49 0.07 3.72 5.52
C VAL A 49 1.40 3.20 6.02
N ASP A 50 1.38 2.20 6.90
CA ASP A 50 2.61 1.63 7.43
C ASP A 50 3.41 0.93 6.35
N PHE A 51 2.75 0.24 5.44
CA PHE A 51 3.44 -0.43 4.35
C PHE A 51 4.18 0.59 3.48
N LEU A 52 3.55 1.70 3.17
CA LEU A 52 4.18 2.73 2.34
C LEU A 52 5.35 3.39 3.05
N GLU A 53 5.32 3.41 4.39
CA GLU A 53 6.44 3.94 5.16
C GLU A 53 7.62 3.00 5.14
N THR A 54 7.37 1.69 5.16
CA THR A 54 8.44 0.74 5.33
C THR A 54 8.95 0.15 4.03
N ASP A 55 8.09 -0.02 3.03
CA ASP A 55 8.51 -0.71 1.82
C ASP A 55 7.90 -0.08 0.60
N ARG A 56 8.29 1.15 0.36
CA ARG A 56 7.77 1.92 -0.77
C ARG A 56 8.10 1.27 -2.11
N LYS A 57 9.26 0.61 -2.19
CA LYS A 57 9.65 -0.02 -3.44
C LYS A 57 8.70 -1.14 -3.82
N ALA A 58 8.27 -1.94 -2.85
CA ALA A 58 7.33 -3.01 -3.13
C ALA A 58 6.01 -2.44 -3.64
N TYR A 59 5.59 -1.29 -3.10
CA TYR A 59 4.39 -0.64 -3.57
C TYR A 59 4.55 -0.22 -5.04
N VAL A 60 5.65 0.41 -5.38
CA VAL A 60 5.87 0.86 -6.76
C VAL A 60 5.90 -0.34 -7.69
N ASP A 61 6.56 -1.42 -7.29
CA ASP A 61 6.60 -2.62 -8.10
C ASP A 61 5.20 -3.19 -8.32
N PHE A 62 4.36 -3.14 -7.31
CA PHE A 62 2.99 -3.61 -7.46
C PHE A 62 2.24 -2.76 -8.48
N ILE A 63 2.42 -1.44 -8.44
CA ILE A 63 1.74 -0.56 -9.38
C ILE A 63 2.20 -0.84 -10.82
N ILE A 64 3.49 -1.07 -11.00
CA ILE A 64 4.03 -1.29 -12.33
C ILE A 64 3.66 -2.68 -12.86
N TYR A 65 3.80 -3.69 -12.04
CA TYR A 65 3.68 -5.06 -12.51
C TYR A 65 2.40 -5.76 -12.12
N GLY A 66 1.63 -5.18 -11.23
CA GLY A 66 0.38 -5.79 -10.78
C GLY A 66 0.59 -6.93 -9.80
N LYS A 67 1.74 -6.99 -9.15
CA LYS A 67 2.00 -8.10 -8.23
C LYS A 67 2.49 -7.63 -6.91
#